data_4e4a8578410d51f149e56786cd5cda5c
#
_entry.id   4e4a8578410d51f149e56786cd5cda5c
#
_cell.length_a   1.000
_cell.length_b   1.000
_cell.length_c   1.000
_cell.angle_alpha   90.00
_cell.angle_beta   90.00
_cell.angle_gamma   90.00
#
_symmetry.space_group_name_H-M   'P 1'
#
loop_
_entity.id
_entity.type
_entity.pdbx_description
1 polymer ?
#
loop_
_entity_poly.entity_id
_entity_poly.type
_entity_poly.pdbx_seq_one_letter_code
_entity_poly.pdbx_strand_id
1 'polypeptide(L)'
;MRNFMTLIAATSVALSSATTAYAQTQNPLPKASDVLVRYGDDVEGWTVYANQTRGDCLIVRQDGPSSVQMGVTANQEVGYLGVFTKVDIGLQNGTASQIFVSIGSHLYSGVATSTSGELKGGYSGGYILTDDPKFKRDVAKKYKMTVFPETKGTFVVDLKGTFKAMAVGRKCLKK
;
A
#
# COMPACT_ATOMS: atom_id res chain seq x y z
N MET A 1 6.89 -56.07 -53.76
CA MET A 1 5.96 -55.15 -53.10
C MET A 1 6.63 -54.79 -51.77
N ARG A 2 7.22 -53.59 -51.67
CA ARG A 2 7.94 -53.12 -50.48
C ARG A 2 7.12 -52.02 -49.82
N ASN A 3 6.56 -52.33 -48.64
CA ASN A 3 5.82 -51.37 -47.83
C ASN A 3 6.82 -50.44 -47.12
N PHE A 4 6.74 -49.16 -47.46
CA PHE A 4 7.39 -48.10 -46.71
C PHE A 4 6.44 -47.64 -45.58
N MET A 5 6.87 -47.88 -44.35
CA MET A 5 6.18 -47.42 -43.14
C MET A 5 6.79 -46.09 -42.75
N THR A 6 6.06 -44.99 -42.96
CA THR A 6 6.49 -43.62 -42.57
C THR A 6 6.19 -43.38 -41.11
N LEU A 7 7.22 -43.26 -40.28
CA LEU A 7 7.07 -42.82 -38.91
C LEU A 7 6.92 -41.29 -38.87
N ILE A 8 5.78 -40.81 -38.39
CA ILE A 8 5.56 -39.41 -38.10
C ILE A 8 5.94 -39.18 -36.61
N ALA A 9 7.06 -38.49 -36.39
CA ALA A 9 7.44 -38.05 -35.04
C ALA A 9 6.68 -36.80 -34.68
N ALA A 10 5.75 -36.89 -33.72
CA ALA A 10 5.04 -35.75 -33.17
C ALA A 10 5.91 -35.10 -32.10
N THR A 11 6.50 -33.95 -32.38
CA THR A 11 7.18 -33.10 -31.42
C THR A 11 6.16 -32.27 -30.62
N SER A 12 5.89 -32.67 -29.40
CA SER A 12 5.09 -31.88 -28.44
C SER A 12 5.94 -30.73 -27.88
N VAL A 13 5.63 -29.51 -28.28
CA VAL A 13 6.16 -28.29 -27.68
C VAL A 13 5.41 -28.06 -26.37
N ALA A 14 6.07 -28.31 -25.25
CA ALA A 14 5.56 -27.93 -23.94
C ALA A 14 5.69 -26.41 -23.77
N LEU A 15 4.59 -25.68 -23.86
CA LEU A 15 4.52 -24.28 -23.44
C LEU A 15 4.62 -24.25 -21.89
N SER A 16 5.79 -23.92 -21.40
CA SER A 16 5.98 -23.56 -20.00
C SER A 16 5.38 -22.19 -19.75
N SER A 17 4.15 -22.15 -19.24
CA SER A 17 3.55 -20.94 -18.69
C SER A 17 4.34 -20.55 -17.44
N ALA A 18 5.23 -19.58 -17.56
CA ALA A 18 5.84 -18.92 -16.41
C ALA A 18 4.73 -18.17 -15.65
N THR A 19 4.14 -18.82 -14.66
CA THR A 19 3.36 -18.14 -13.64
C THR A 19 4.33 -17.24 -12.88
N THR A 20 4.29 -15.93 -13.12
CA THR A 20 4.89 -14.95 -12.24
C THR A 20 4.17 -15.08 -10.90
N ALA A 21 4.77 -15.86 -10.00
CA ALA A 21 4.41 -15.85 -8.61
C ALA A 21 4.73 -14.43 -8.11
N TYR A 22 3.70 -13.58 -8.01
CA TYR A 22 3.80 -12.38 -7.18
C TYR A 22 4.08 -12.92 -5.77
N ALA A 23 5.33 -12.79 -5.34
CA ALA A 23 5.72 -13.06 -3.97
C ALA A 23 4.66 -12.41 -3.09
N GLN A 24 4.05 -13.18 -2.18
CA GLN A 24 3.13 -12.63 -1.20
C GLN A 24 3.91 -11.57 -0.45
N THR A 25 3.73 -10.32 -0.85
CA THR A 25 4.35 -9.18 -0.21
C THR A 25 3.80 -9.17 1.21
N GLN A 26 4.69 -9.36 2.18
CA GLN A 26 4.32 -9.28 3.59
C GLN A 26 3.51 -8.00 3.80
N ASN A 27 2.42 -8.11 4.54
CA ASN A 27 1.60 -6.97 4.90
C ASN A 27 2.51 -5.83 5.39
N PRO A 28 2.56 -4.67 4.71
CA PRO A 28 3.47 -3.58 5.05
C PRO A 28 3.06 -2.84 6.32
N LEU A 29 1.83 -3.06 6.79
CA LEU A 29 1.29 -2.36 7.93
C LEU A 29 1.95 -2.81 9.23
N PRO A 30 2.13 -1.90 10.20
CA PRO A 30 2.63 -2.27 11.51
C PRO A 30 1.67 -3.22 12.22
N LYS A 31 2.22 -4.19 12.94
CA LYS A 31 1.46 -5.12 13.76
C LYS A 31 1.07 -4.45 15.08
N ALA A 32 0.05 -4.98 15.75
CA ALA A 32 -0.36 -4.49 17.07
C ALA A 32 0.73 -4.65 18.15
N SER A 33 1.66 -5.59 17.94
CA SER A 33 2.81 -5.85 18.81
C SER A 33 4.03 -4.98 18.53
N ASP A 34 4.01 -4.19 17.43
CA ASP A 34 5.15 -3.37 17.07
C ASP A 34 5.30 -2.18 18.04
N VAL A 35 6.53 -1.87 18.40
CA VAL A 35 6.88 -0.73 19.25
C VAL A 35 7.15 0.47 18.36
N LEU A 36 6.19 1.39 18.33
CA LEU A 36 6.27 2.63 17.56
C LEU A 36 6.68 3.77 18.47
N VAL A 37 7.81 4.40 18.17
CA VAL A 37 8.33 5.56 18.89
C VAL A 37 8.34 6.77 17.98
N ARG A 38 7.80 7.89 18.45
CA ARG A 38 7.80 9.14 17.68
C ARG A 38 9.22 9.57 17.33
N TYR A 39 9.41 9.94 16.07
CA TYR A 39 10.68 10.38 15.52
C TYR A 39 10.62 11.86 15.11
N GLY A 40 11.17 12.73 15.94
CA GLY A 40 11.16 14.17 15.72
C GLY A 40 9.80 14.84 15.96
N ASP A 41 9.68 16.06 15.47
CA ASP A 41 8.47 16.88 15.59
C ASP A 41 7.46 16.60 14.48
N ASP A 42 6.22 17.03 14.69
CA ASP A 42 5.19 16.98 13.65
C ASP A 42 5.55 17.89 12.48
N VAL A 43 5.27 17.41 11.28
CA VAL A 43 5.54 18.10 10.04
C VAL A 43 4.22 18.44 9.35
N GLU A 44 3.69 19.62 9.62
CA GLU A 44 2.45 20.12 8.99
C GLU A 44 1.27 19.12 9.10
N GLY A 45 1.11 18.52 10.29
CA GLY A 45 0.06 17.54 10.57
C GLY A 45 0.42 16.08 10.25
N TRP A 46 1.67 15.83 9.85
CA TRP A 46 2.22 14.48 9.71
C TRP A 46 3.14 14.15 10.88
N THR A 47 2.99 12.97 11.45
CA THR A 47 3.88 12.42 12.48
C THR A 47 4.71 11.28 11.91
N VAL A 48 6.00 11.26 12.21
CA VAL A 48 6.89 10.16 11.82
C VAL A 48 7.14 9.27 13.04
N TYR A 49 7.07 7.97 12.85
CA TYR A 49 7.37 6.96 13.86
C TYR A 49 8.50 6.05 13.39
N ALA A 50 9.43 5.76 14.29
CA ALA A 50 10.37 4.66 14.15
C ALA A 50 9.70 3.40 14.71
N ASN A 51 9.63 2.35 13.93
CA ASN A 51 9.19 1.03 14.37
C ASN A 51 10.43 0.26 14.87
N GLN A 52 10.61 0.23 16.16
CA GLN A 52 11.78 -0.42 16.78
C GLN A 52 11.76 -1.94 16.63
N THR A 53 10.58 -2.53 16.46
CA THR A 53 10.43 -3.98 16.28
C THR A 53 10.90 -4.43 14.88
N ARG A 54 10.63 -3.64 13.86
CA ARG A 54 10.90 -3.98 12.46
C ARG A 54 12.13 -3.27 11.87
N GLY A 55 12.60 -2.19 12.53
CA GLY A 55 13.67 -1.35 12.01
C GLY A 55 13.26 -0.50 10.81
N ASP A 56 11.96 -0.25 10.65
CA ASP A 56 11.42 0.62 9.60
C ASP A 56 10.83 1.91 10.19
N CYS A 57 10.34 2.78 9.31
CA CYS A 57 9.71 4.03 9.72
C CYS A 57 8.40 4.21 8.97
N LEU A 58 7.39 4.75 9.67
CA LEU A 58 6.13 5.10 9.08
C LEU A 58 5.79 6.56 9.32
N ILE A 59 5.06 7.14 8.37
CA ILE A 59 4.59 8.52 8.38
C ILE A 59 3.08 8.45 8.45
N VAL A 60 2.48 9.09 9.44
CA VAL A 60 1.04 9.00 9.70
C VAL A 60 0.42 10.39 9.71
N ARG A 61 -0.74 10.53 9.09
CA ARG A 61 -1.65 11.66 9.27
C ARG A 61 -2.98 11.13 9.77
N GLN A 62 -3.44 11.70 10.87
CA GLN A 62 -4.77 11.47 11.40
C GLN A 62 -5.65 12.66 11.06
N ASP A 63 -6.83 12.41 10.50
CA ASP A 63 -7.81 13.44 10.17
C ASP A 63 -9.21 12.95 10.54
N GLY A 64 -9.68 13.36 11.71
CA GLY A 64 -10.95 12.92 12.27
C GLY A 64 -11.07 11.39 12.32
N PRO A 65 -12.08 10.80 11.65
CA PRO A 65 -12.29 9.35 11.61
C PRO A 65 -11.34 8.62 10.66
N SER A 66 -10.49 9.35 9.93
CA SER A 66 -9.64 8.78 8.88
C SER A 66 -8.17 8.87 9.23
N SER A 67 -7.40 7.92 8.73
CA SER A 67 -5.94 7.85 8.91
C SER A 67 -5.27 7.48 7.59
N VAL A 68 -4.16 8.15 7.32
CA VAL A 68 -3.29 7.83 6.19
C VAL A 68 -1.91 7.49 6.72
N GLN A 69 -1.35 6.41 6.20
CA GLN A 69 -0.01 5.96 6.54
C GLN A 69 0.84 5.82 5.30
N MET A 70 2.10 6.13 5.41
CA MET A 70 3.11 5.89 4.37
C MET A 70 4.33 5.25 5.01
N GLY A 71 4.95 4.35 4.29
CA GLY A 71 6.16 3.67 4.74
C GLY A 71 6.78 2.86 3.61
N VAL A 72 7.62 1.95 4.01
CA VAL A 72 8.25 0.98 3.11
C VAL A 72 7.97 -0.45 3.61
N THR A 73 8.05 -1.41 2.71
CA THR A 73 8.00 -2.83 3.08
C THR A 73 9.19 -3.21 3.96
N ALA A 74 9.10 -4.34 4.65
CA ALA A 74 10.15 -4.79 5.57
C ALA A 74 11.54 -4.89 4.92
N ASN A 75 11.61 -5.22 3.64
CA ASN A 75 12.86 -5.23 2.86
C ASN A 75 13.25 -3.84 2.31
N GLN A 76 12.45 -2.79 2.59
CA GLN A 76 12.64 -1.40 2.17
C GLN A 76 12.67 -1.17 0.63
N GLU A 77 12.26 -2.12 -0.18
CA GLU A 77 12.28 -2.03 -1.64
C GLU A 77 11.08 -1.29 -2.20
N VAL A 78 9.89 -1.56 -1.63
CA VAL A 78 8.63 -1.04 -2.12
C VAL A 78 8.01 -0.10 -1.09
N GLY A 79 7.52 1.06 -1.56
CA GLY A 79 6.74 1.97 -0.74
C GLY A 79 5.29 1.52 -0.63
N TYR A 80 4.61 1.94 0.43
CA TYR A 80 3.17 1.78 0.55
C TYR A 80 2.48 3.06 0.99
N LEU A 81 1.22 3.18 0.58
CA LEU A 81 0.25 4.14 1.09
C LEU A 81 -0.93 3.36 1.66
N GLY A 82 -1.11 3.41 2.97
CA GLY A 82 -2.27 2.86 3.67
C GLY A 82 -3.31 3.95 3.89
N VAL A 83 -4.57 3.63 3.66
CA VAL A 83 -5.72 4.54 3.83
C VAL A 83 -6.81 3.83 4.62
N PHE A 84 -7.24 4.45 5.71
CA PHE A 84 -8.15 3.85 6.68
C PHE A 84 -9.19 4.85 7.15
N THR A 85 -10.38 4.37 7.45
CA THR A 85 -11.47 5.18 8.02
C THR A 85 -12.33 4.34 8.97
N LYS A 86 -12.98 5.01 9.92
CA LYS A 86 -14.03 4.43 10.79
C LYS A 86 -15.41 4.51 10.16
N VAL A 87 -15.54 5.20 9.04
CA VAL A 87 -16.78 5.25 8.27
C VAL A 87 -16.95 3.94 7.53
N ASP A 88 -18.15 3.40 7.49
CA ASP A 88 -18.45 2.20 6.70
C ASP A 88 -18.29 2.50 5.20
N ILE A 89 -17.34 1.84 4.58
CA ILE A 89 -17.04 1.95 3.14
C ILE A 89 -17.50 0.70 2.38
N GLY A 90 -18.28 -0.16 3.01
CA GLY A 90 -18.84 -1.36 2.38
C GLY A 90 -17.85 -2.52 2.19
N LEU A 91 -16.70 -2.49 2.86
CA LEU A 91 -15.76 -3.61 2.82
C LEU A 91 -16.32 -4.79 3.64
N GLN A 92 -16.35 -5.97 3.02
CA GLN A 92 -16.75 -7.18 3.69
C GLN A 92 -15.59 -7.85 4.42
N ASN A 93 -15.80 -8.27 5.66
CA ASN A 93 -14.78 -8.92 6.48
C ASN A 93 -14.17 -10.16 5.79
N GLY A 94 -12.84 -10.24 5.80
CA GLY A 94 -12.12 -11.36 5.23
C GLY A 94 -12.08 -11.41 3.70
N THR A 95 -12.70 -10.44 3.02
CA THR A 95 -12.70 -10.37 1.56
C THR A 95 -11.68 -9.35 1.07
N ALA A 96 -10.79 -9.75 0.17
CA ALA A 96 -9.92 -8.82 -0.51
C ALA A 96 -10.75 -7.96 -1.49
N SER A 97 -10.71 -6.66 -1.33
CA SER A 97 -11.41 -5.70 -2.20
C SER A 97 -10.41 -4.73 -2.81
N GLN A 98 -10.66 -4.30 -4.03
CA GLN A 98 -9.85 -3.27 -4.65
C GLN A 98 -10.21 -1.90 -4.05
N ILE A 99 -9.20 -1.14 -3.67
CA ILE A 99 -9.36 0.24 -3.21
C ILE A 99 -8.78 1.21 -4.22
N PHE A 100 -9.30 2.42 -4.23
CA PHE A 100 -8.86 3.47 -5.12
C PHE A 100 -8.52 4.74 -4.35
N VAL A 101 -7.49 5.45 -4.83
CA VAL A 101 -7.20 6.83 -4.43
C VAL A 101 -6.98 7.68 -5.68
N SER A 102 -7.52 8.89 -5.67
CA SER A 102 -7.32 9.87 -6.73
C SER A 102 -6.41 10.99 -6.24
N ILE A 103 -5.34 11.28 -6.99
CA ILE A 103 -4.38 12.34 -6.69
C ILE A 103 -4.22 13.22 -7.93
N GLY A 104 -4.75 14.42 -7.88
CA GLY A 104 -4.87 15.25 -9.08
C GLY A 104 -5.79 14.60 -10.11
N SER A 105 -5.28 14.38 -11.34
CA SER A 105 -6.01 13.70 -12.42
C SER A 105 -5.72 12.19 -12.52
N HIS A 106 -4.97 11.61 -11.58
CA HIS A 106 -4.55 10.22 -11.63
C HIS A 106 -5.30 9.38 -10.60
N LEU A 107 -5.78 8.22 -11.05
CA LEU A 107 -6.38 7.18 -10.22
C LEU A 107 -5.36 6.08 -9.97
N TYR A 108 -5.18 5.71 -8.72
CA TYR A 108 -4.33 4.62 -8.27
C TYR A 108 -5.15 3.58 -7.55
N SER A 109 -4.78 2.32 -7.69
CA SER A 109 -5.49 1.21 -7.06
C SER A 109 -4.57 0.39 -6.17
N GLY A 110 -5.15 -0.23 -5.17
CA GLY A 110 -4.51 -1.15 -4.26
C GLY A 110 -5.49 -2.21 -3.76
N VAL A 111 -5.04 -3.01 -2.84
CA VAL A 111 -5.84 -4.04 -2.22
C VAL A 111 -6.22 -3.62 -0.81
N ALA A 112 -7.50 -3.58 -0.52
CA ALA A 112 -7.99 -3.57 0.84
C ALA A 112 -8.08 -5.02 1.32
N THR A 113 -7.36 -5.32 2.39
CA THR A 113 -7.74 -6.45 3.21
C THR A 113 -8.71 -5.88 4.23
N SER A 114 -9.95 -6.31 4.21
CA SER A 114 -10.92 -5.88 5.20
C SER A 114 -10.48 -6.41 6.56
N THR A 115 -9.94 -5.54 7.36
CA THR A 115 -9.40 -5.86 8.68
C THR A 115 -10.22 -5.15 9.76
N SER A 116 -11.51 -5.27 9.71
CA SER A 116 -12.35 -4.72 10.77
C SER A 116 -12.06 -5.34 12.16
N GLY A 117 -11.29 -6.44 12.22
CA GLY A 117 -10.86 -7.08 13.46
C GLY A 117 -9.38 -6.88 13.82
N GLU A 118 -8.52 -6.55 12.86
CA GLU A 118 -7.06 -6.48 13.08
C GLU A 118 -6.54 -5.04 13.30
N LEU A 119 -7.27 -4.04 12.82
CA LEU A 119 -6.91 -2.64 13.05
C LEU A 119 -7.53 -2.15 14.35
N LYS A 120 -6.69 -1.76 15.31
CA LYS A 120 -7.14 -1.16 16.57
C LYS A 120 -8.04 0.05 16.28
N GLY A 121 -9.15 0.16 17.01
CA GLY A 121 -10.00 1.34 16.98
C GLY A 121 -11.09 1.36 15.91
N GLY A 122 -11.41 0.22 15.29
CA GLY A 122 -12.56 0.10 14.37
C GLY A 122 -12.33 0.73 13.00
N TYR A 123 -11.08 0.78 12.54
CA TYR A 123 -10.76 1.24 11.19
C TYR A 123 -10.98 0.15 10.15
N SER A 124 -11.44 0.57 8.97
CA SER A 124 -11.50 -0.23 7.75
C SER A 124 -10.67 0.46 6.66
N GLY A 125 -10.08 -0.30 5.76
CA GLY A 125 -9.27 0.27 4.69
C GLY A 125 -8.28 -0.72 4.11
N GLY A 126 -7.24 -0.21 3.50
CA GLY A 126 -6.21 -1.03 2.90
C GLY A 126 -5.00 -0.22 2.46
N TYR A 127 -4.19 -0.80 1.59
CA TYR A 127 -2.96 -0.16 1.15
C TYR A 127 -2.69 -0.35 -0.34
N ILE A 128 -1.95 0.58 -0.89
CA ILE A 128 -1.39 0.54 -2.24
C ILE A 128 0.11 0.31 -2.09
N LEU A 129 0.61 -0.78 -2.65
CA LEU A 129 2.04 -1.03 -2.80
C LEU A 129 2.50 -0.50 -4.14
N THR A 130 3.57 0.27 -4.16
CA THR A 130 4.10 0.80 -5.41
C THR A 130 5.55 1.24 -5.32
N ASP A 131 6.29 0.98 -6.35
CA ASP A 131 7.60 1.56 -6.65
C ASP A 131 7.53 2.67 -7.71
N ASP A 132 6.31 2.93 -8.26
CA ASP A 132 6.08 3.93 -9.32
C ASP A 132 6.55 5.33 -8.87
N PRO A 133 7.55 5.91 -9.56
CA PRO A 133 8.05 7.25 -9.26
C PRO A 133 6.98 8.34 -9.46
N LYS A 134 6.00 8.11 -10.34
CA LYS A 134 4.89 9.05 -10.59
C LYS A 134 3.97 9.10 -9.37
N PHE A 135 3.57 7.94 -8.82
CA PHE A 135 2.79 7.87 -7.60
C PHE A 135 3.49 8.61 -6.44
N LYS A 136 4.78 8.28 -6.19
CA LYS A 136 5.59 8.92 -5.14
C LYS A 136 5.65 10.44 -5.32
N ARG A 137 5.79 10.89 -6.56
CA ARG A 137 5.83 12.33 -6.90
C ARG A 137 4.49 13.01 -6.69
N ASP A 138 3.37 12.36 -7.05
CA ASP A 138 2.04 12.90 -6.87
C ASP A 138 1.69 13.02 -5.39
N VAL A 139 1.94 12.00 -4.58
CA VAL A 139 1.77 12.05 -3.12
C VAL A 139 2.62 13.17 -2.50
N ALA A 140 3.85 13.36 -2.97
CA ALA A 140 4.76 14.36 -2.41
C ALA A 140 4.44 15.81 -2.81
N LYS A 141 3.87 16.04 -3.99
CA LYS A 141 3.76 17.38 -4.58
C LYS A 141 2.34 17.90 -4.76
N LYS A 142 1.32 17.05 -4.74
CA LYS A 142 -0.09 17.47 -4.84
C LYS A 142 -0.61 17.85 -3.45
N TYR A 143 -1.65 18.67 -3.44
CA TYR A 143 -2.20 19.16 -2.17
C TYR A 143 -3.37 18.33 -1.65
N LYS A 144 -4.02 17.54 -2.51
CA LYS A 144 -5.22 16.78 -2.14
C LYS A 144 -5.18 15.38 -2.73
N MET A 145 -5.64 14.43 -1.93
CA MET A 145 -5.91 13.06 -2.31
C MET A 145 -7.34 12.72 -1.92
N THR A 146 -8.12 12.22 -2.86
CA THR A 146 -9.46 11.66 -2.59
C THR A 146 -9.32 10.17 -2.40
N VAL A 147 -9.79 9.67 -1.28
CA VAL A 147 -9.73 8.26 -0.88
C VAL A 147 -11.13 7.67 -1.03
N PHE A 148 -11.21 6.46 -1.52
CA PHE A 148 -12.44 5.73 -1.82
C PHE A 148 -13.42 6.56 -2.68
N PRO A 149 -12.96 7.13 -3.83
CA PRO A 149 -13.84 7.91 -4.69
C PRO A 149 -15.07 7.08 -5.07
N GLU A 150 -16.22 7.75 -5.18
CA GLU A 150 -17.50 7.12 -5.56
C GLU A 150 -18.11 6.16 -4.52
N THR A 151 -17.60 6.13 -3.29
CA THR A 151 -18.21 5.40 -2.18
C THR A 151 -18.84 6.33 -1.14
N LYS A 152 -19.72 5.80 -0.28
CA LYS A 152 -20.30 6.57 0.85
C LYS A 152 -19.24 7.00 1.87
N GLY A 153 -18.09 6.32 1.89
CA GLY A 153 -16.97 6.62 2.77
C GLY A 153 -15.87 7.47 2.13
N THR A 154 -16.16 8.14 1.00
CA THR A 154 -15.22 9.06 0.37
C THR A 154 -14.77 10.15 1.35
N PHE A 155 -13.46 10.34 1.44
CA PHE A 155 -12.87 11.46 2.17
C PHE A 155 -11.68 12.06 1.44
N VAL A 156 -11.36 13.31 1.79
CA VAL A 156 -10.24 14.04 1.16
C VAL A 156 -9.15 14.24 2.20
N VAL A 157 -7.93 13.89 1.83
CA VAL A 157 -6.73 14.10 2.64
C VAL A 157 -5.98 15.33 2.12
N ASP A 158 -5.63 16.24 3.03
CA ASP A 158 -4.69 17.31 2.74
C ASP A 158 -3.26 16.73 2.73
N LEU A 159 -2.61 16.77 1.57
CA LEU A 159 -1.24 16.30 1.38
C LEU A 159 -0.18 17.37 1.68
N LYS A 160 -0.59 18.54 2.21
CA LYS A 160 0.38 19.56 2.61
C LYS A 160 1.39 18.98 3.60
N GLY A 161 2.65 19.32 3.41
CA GLY A 161 3.74 18.82 4.27
C GLY A 161 4.25 17.42 3.93
N THR A 162 3.57 16.65 3.09
CA THR A 162 3.97 15.27 2.77
C THR A 162 5.41 15.17 2.28
N PHE A 163 5.85 16.07 1.40
CA PHE A 163 7.24 16.07 0.91
C PHE A 163 8.26 16.20 2.05
N LYS A 164 8.01 17.10 2.99
CA LYS A 164 8.86 17.31 4.18
C LYS A 164 8.81 16.08 5.09
N ALA A 165 7.61 15.54 5.35
CA ALA A 165 7.43 14.35 6.17
C ALA A 165 8.15 13.13 5.58
N MET A 166 8.08 12.92 4.26
CA MET A 166 8.84 11.89 3.56
C MET A 166 10.35 12.09 3.70
N ALA A 167 10.83 13.34 3.73
CA ALA A 167 12.26 13.61 3.98
C ALA A 167 12.68 13.23 5.39
N VAL A 168 11.84 13.48 6.40
CA VAL A 168 12.07 13.04 7.78
C VAL A 168 12.02 11.52 7.89
N GLY A 169 11.05 10.86 7.25
CA GLY A 169 10.95 9.40 7.18
C GLY A 169 12.21 8.75 6.60
N ARG A 170 12.77 9.31 5.52
CA ARG A 170 14.05 8.84 4.95
C ARG A 170 15.24 9.00 5.90
N LYS A 171 15.25 10.05 6.74
CA LYS A 171 16.29 10.20 7.78
C LYS A 171 16.12 9.16 8.88
N CYS A 172 14.88 8.85 9.24
CA CYS A 172 14.55 7.82 10.22
C CYS A 172 15.07 6.44 9.77
N LEU A 173 14.86 6.07 8.51
CA LEU A 173 15.30 4.77 7.93
C LEU A 173 16.82 4.60 7.85
N LYS A 174 17.61 5.66 7.95
CA LYS A 174 19.08 5.62 7.85
C LYS A 174 19.78 5.46 9.20
N LYS A 175 19.03 5.42 10.29
CA LYS A 175 19.54 5.22 11.65
C LYS A 175 19.51 3.75 12.05
#